data_65ff476886a2cc9ac712b67fdebf1bf3
#
_entry.id   65ff476886a2cc9ac712b67fdebf1bf3
#
_cell.length_a   1.000
_cell.length_b   1.000
_cell.length_c   1.000
_cell.angle_alpha   90.00
_cell.angle_beta   90.00
_cell.angle_gamma   90.00
#
_symmetry.space_group_name_H-M   'P 1'
#
loop_
_entity.id
_entity.type
_entity.pdbx_description
1 polymer ?
#
loop_
_entity_poly.entity_id
_entity_poly.type
_entity_poly.pdbx_seq_one_letter_code
_entity_poly.pdbx_strand_id
1 'polypeptide(L)'
;MSEEVDESVRRADRWSRVIGLFVALGVYFGALQLTGDIAISMLAAAVTAIGARIYVPYHASLRVAEGRGTNLAEIPMTGGYHYGAVGLALIVGPLVTVAVRMVETESILTLGAGGLAAAVTFVVVRAVLPQ
;
A
#
# COMPACT_ATOMS: atom_id res chain seq x y z
N MET A 1 4.99 -17.47 23.87
CA MET A 1 4.61 -17.82 22.47
C MET A 1 3.96 -16.65 21.77
N SER A 2 3.05 -15.96 22.43
CA SER A 2 2.42 -14.75 21.87
C SER A 2 3.41 -13.60 21.65
N GLU A 3 4.51 -13.61 22.35
CA GLU A 3 5.57 -12.58 22.21
C GLU A 3 6.48 -12.85 21.00
N GLU A 4 6.50 -14.06 20.50
CA GLU A 4 7.29 -14.38 19.31
C GLU A 4 6.54 -13.92 18.07
N VAL A 5 7.15 -13.00 17.36
CA VAL A 5 6.66 -12.63 16.03
C VAL A 5 6.82 -13.84 15.12
N ASP A 6 5.75 -14.20 14.44
CA ASP A 6 5.80 -15.32 13.51
C ASP A 6 6.89 -15.10 12.48
N GLU A 7 7.66 -16.16 12.19
CA GLU A 7 8.77 -16.08 11.24
C GLU A 7 8.30 -15.70 9.83
N SER A 8 7.10 -16.13 9.45
CA SER A 8 6.55 -15.76 8.14
C SER A 8 6.23 -14.27 8.05
N VAL A 9 5.70 -13.68 9.12
CA VAL A 9 5.42 -12.24 9.18
C VAL A 9 6.74 -11.44 9.18
N ARG A 10 7.72 -11.91 9.95
CA ARG A 10 9.04 -11.27 10.00
C ARG A 10 9.74 -11.35 8.65
N ARG A 11 9.64 -12.49 7.98
CA ARG A 11 10.17 -12.67 6.63
C ARG A 11 9.47 -11.74 5.63
N ALA A 12 8.15 -11.64 5.72
CA ALA A 12 7.38 -10.73 4.87
C ALA A 12 7.78 -9.27 5.11
N ASP A 13 8.03 -8.88 6.36
CA ASP A 13 8.51 -7.53 6.68
C ASP A 13 9.86 -7.25 6.04
N ARG A 14 10.79 -8.20 6.12
CA ARG A 14 12.09 -8.07 5.47
C ARG A 14 11.94 -7.96 3.95
N TRP A 15 11.15 -8.83 3.35
CA TRP A 15 10.92 -8.82 1.92
C TRP A 15 10.16 -7.58 1.45
N SER A 16 9.30 -7.01 2.32
CA SER A 16 8.56 -5.80 1.98
C SER A 16 9.49 -4.62 1.65
N ARG A 17 10.67 -4.58 2.26
CA ARG A 17 11.67 -3.55 1.96
C ARG A 17 12.22 -3.71 0.54
N VAL A 18 12.52 -4.93 0.14
CA VAL A 18 12.99 -5.24 -1.22
C VAL A 18 11.87 -5.01 -2.23
N ILE A 19 10.68 -5.51 -1.93
CA ILE A 19 9.50 -5.31 -2.77
C ILE A 19 9.21 -3.82 -2.93
N GLY A 20 9.25 -3.06 -1.83
CA GLY A 20 9.05 -1.61 -1.87
C GLY A 20 10.04 -0.90 -2.79
N LEU A 21 11.30 -1.31 -2.75
CA LEU A 21 12.32 -0.75 -3.64
C LEU A 21 11.99 -1.03 -5.12
N PHE A 22 11.67 -2.27 -5.46
CA PHE A 22 11.31 -2.63 -6.84
C PHE A 22 10.01 -1.94 -7.27
N VAL A 23 9.02 -1.85 -6.39
CA VAL A 23 7.78 -1.11 -6.66
C VAL A 23 8.10 0.37 -6.93
N ALA A 24 8.93 0.99 -6.11
CA ALA A 24 9.32 2.38 -6.30
C ALA A 24 9.96 2.61 -7.67
N LEU A 25 10.91 1.75 -8.04
CA LEU A 25 11.59 1.86 -9.33
C LEU A 25 10.62 1.64 -10.49
N GLY A 26 9.79 0.59 -10.42
CA GLY A 26 8.81 0.28 -11.46
C GLY A 26 7.77 1.37 -11.64
N VAL A 27 7.22 1.88 -10.54
CA VAL A 27 6.23 2.96 -10.58
C VAL A 27 6.86 4.26 -11.09
N TYR A 28 8.07 4.60 -10.63
CA TYR A 28 8.76 5.80 -11.09
C TYR A 28 8.95 5.79 -12.60
N PHE A 29 9.58 4.75 -13.13
CA PHE A 29 9.85 4.67 -14.56
C PHE A 29 8.57 4.52 -15.39
N GLY A 30 7.61 3.74 -14.93
CA GLY A 30 6.31 3.60 -15.59
C GLY A 30 5.53 4.92 -15.62
N ALA A 31 5.44 5.60 -14.50
CA ALA A 31 4.75 6.90 -14.43
C ALA A 31 5.46 7.95 -15.27
N LEU A 32 6.79 7.98 -15.23
CA LEU A 32 7.57 8.92 -16.05
C LEU A 32 7.34 8.69 -17.55
N GLN A 33 7.29 7.42 -17.96
CA GLN A 33 7.00 7.06 -19.33
C GLN A 33 5.59 7.50 -19.77
N LEU A 34 4.61 7.38 -18.87
CA LEU A 34 3.22 7.69 -19.18
C LEU A 34 2.90 9.17 -19.08
N THR A 35 3.49 9.88 -18.14
CA THR A 35 3.13 11.28 -17.84
C THR A 35 4.20 12.29 -18.25
N GLY A 36 5.46 11.88 -18.35
CA GLY A 36 6.59 12.80 -18.57
C GLY A 36 6.84 13.75 -17.41
N ASP A 37 6.17 13.57 -16.27
CA ASP A 37 6.23 14.47 -15.12
C ASP A 37 7.06 13.83 -14.00
N ILE A 38 8.24 14.38 -13.74
CA ILE A 38 9.18 13.84 -12.76
C ILE A 38 8.60 13.93 -11.35
N ALA A 39 7.97 15.06 -10.99
CA ALA A 39 7.45 15.27 -9.64
C ALA A 39 6.31 14.29 -9.33
N ILE A 40 5.37 14.12 -10.24
CA ILE A 40 4.27 13.16 -10.09
C ILE A 40 4.81 11.73 -10.04
N SER A 41 5.81 11.41 -10.88
CA SER A 41 6.41 10.08 -10.91
C SER A 41 7.13 9.75 -9.60
N MET A 42 7.86 10.70 -9.03
CA MET A 42 8.53 10.54 -7.74
C MET A 42 7.51 10.36 -6.60
N LEU A 43 6.47 11.21 -6.58
CA LEU A 43 5.43 11.12 -5.56
C LEU A 43 4.70 9.77 -5.64
N ALA A 44 4.28 9.37 -6.84
CA ALA A 44 3.60 8.09 -7.05
C ALA A 44 4.48 6.92 -6.62
N ALA A 45 5.76 6.94 -6.97
CA ALA A 45 6.70 5.89 -6.59
C ALA A 45 6.86 5.78 -5.08
N ALA A 46 7.07 6.91 -4.39
CA ALA A 46 7.28 6.92 -2.95
C ALA A 46 6.03 6.42 -2.20
N VAL A 47 4.87 6.95 -2.54
CA VAL A 47 3.62 6.60 -1.83
C VAL A 47 3.22 5.15 -2.11
N THR A 48 3.35 4.68 -3.35
CA THR A 48 3.04 3.29 -3.68
C THR A 48 3.99 2.32 -2.97
N ALA A 49 5.27 2.66 -2.88
CA ALA A 49 6.24 1.83 -2.17
C ALA A 49 5.91 1.74 -0.67
N ILE A 50 5.51 2.84 -0.05
CA ILE A 50 5.07 2.84 1.34
C ILE A 50 3.84 1.94 1.50
N GLY A 51 2.88 2.05 0.59
CA GLY A 51 1.68 1.21 0.61
C GLY A 51 2.02 -0.27 0.50
N ALA A 52 2.93 -0.64 -0.40
CA ALA A 52 3.38 -2.03 -0.55
C ALA A 52 4.07 -2.53 0.72
N ARG A 53 4.91 -1.71 1.34
CA ARG A 53 5.59 -2.08 2.58
C ARG A 53 4.64 -2.30 3.75
N ILE A 54 3.53 -1.58 3.77
CA ILE A 54 2.51 -1.76 4.79
C ILE A 54 1.67 -3.01 4.49
N TYR A 55 1.29 -3.20 3.24
CA TYR A 55 0.37 -4.26 2.85
C TYR A 55 0.99 -5.66 2.93
N VAL A 56 2.26 -5.83 2.54
CA VAL A 56 2.89 -7.16 2.46
C VAL A 56 2.91 -7.88 3.81
N PRO A 57 3.38 -7.25 4.92
CA PRO A 57 3.29 -7.90 6.23
C PRO A 57 1.85 -8.14 6.69
N TYR A 58 0.92 -7.24 6.38
CA TYR A 58 -0.49 -7.43 6.68
C TYR A 58 -1.03 -8.68 5.98
N HIS A 59 -0.72 -8.86 4.71
CA HIS A 59 -1.17 -10.02 3.94
C HIS A 59 -0.61 -11.33 4.53
N ALA A 60 0.65 -11.32 4.95
CA ALA A 60 1.25 -12.47 5.61
C ALA A 60 0.56 -12.77 6.94
N SER A 61 0.20 -11.74 7.72
CA SER A 61 -0.48 -11.93 9.00
C SER A 61 -1.91 -12.48 8.84
N LEU A 62 -2.58 -12.20 7.73
CA LEU A 62 -3.87 -12.84 7.44
C LEU A 62 -3.74 -14.35 7.37
N ARG A 63 -2.71 -14.85 6.69
CA ARG A 63 -2.46 -16.30 6.58
C ARG A 63 -2.10 -16.91 7.93
N VAL A 64 -1.33 -16.21 8.74
CA VAL A 64 -0.96 -16.67 10.08
C VAL A 64 -2.19 -16.73 10.98
N ALA A 65 -3.02 -15.69 11.00
CA ALA A 65 -4.24 -15.66 11.80
C ALA A 65 -5.21 -16.77 11.40
N GLU A 66 -5.40 -16.99 10.10
CA GLU A 66 -6.24 -18.05 9.58
C GLU A 66 -5.72 -19.43 9.99
N GLY A 67 -4.43 -19.67 9.85
CA GLY A 67 -3.82 -20.95 10.21
C GLY A 67 -3.87 -21.26 11.70
N ARG A 68 -3.84 -20.22 12.56
CA ARG A 68 -3.90 -20.38 14.02
C ARG A 68 -5.32 -20.31 14.58
N GLY A 69 -6.31 -19.89 13.79
CA GLY A 69 -7.66 -19.65 14.28
C GLY A 69 -7.75 -18.49 15.27
N THR A 70 -6.83 -17.52 15.16
CA THR A 70 -6.77 -16.36 16.04
C THR A 70 -7.24 -15.09 15.33
N ASN A 71 -7.58 -14.05 16.10
CA ASN A 71 -7.90 -12.75 15.55
C ASN A 71 -6.65 -12.09 14.98
N LEU A 72 -6.81 -11.37 13.88
CA LEU A 72 -5.73 -10.62 13.26
C LEU A 72 -5.10 -9.62 14.24
N ALA A 73 -5.93 -8.99 15.09
CA ALA A 73 -5.45 -8.03 16.08
C ALA A 73 -4.44 -8.63 17.08
N GLU A 74 -4.43 -9.93 17.25
CA GLU A 74 -3.51 -10.65 18.13
C GLU A 74 -2.15 -10.93 17.47
N ILE A 75 -2.03 -10.69 16.17
CA ILE A 75 -0.77 -10.91 15.46
C ILE A 75 0.14 -9.71 15.67
N PRO A 76 1.34 -9.92 16.25
CA PRO A 76 2.29 -8.83 16.45
C PRO A 76 2.69 -8.15 15.14
N MET A 77 2.94 -6.86 15.21
CA MET A 77 3.40 -5.98 14.12
C MET A 77 2.34 -5.49 13.14
N THR A 78 1.26 -6.26 12.91
CA THR A 78 0.37 -5.96 11.78
C THR A 78 -1.10 -5.97 12.12
N GLY A 79 -1.48 -6.42 13.30
CA GLY A 79 -2.88 -6.50 13.71
C GLY A 79 -3.41 -5.19 14.28
N GLY A 80 -4.70 -4.97 14.16
CA GLY A 80 -5.43 -4.00 14.96
C GLY A 80 -5.50 -2.57 14.48
N TYR A 81 -5.01 -2.21 13.28
CA TYR A 81 -5.02 -0.80 12.86
C TYR A 81 -5.29 -0.56 11.37
N HIS A 82 -6.14 -1.33 10.77
CA HIS A 82 -6.52 -1.13 9.36
C HIS A 82 -5.34 -1.06 8.37
N TYR A 83 -4.24 -1.74 8.68
CA TYR A 83 -3.05 -1.70 7.84
C TYR A 83 -3.31 -2.13 6.40
N GLY A 84 -4.19 -3.12 6.20
CA GLY A 84 -4.56 -3.53 4.86
C GLY A 84 -5.24 -2.43 4.08
N ALA A 85 -6.17 -1.71 4.73
CA ALA A 85 -6.87 -0.59 4.10
C ALA A 85 -5.93 0.57 3.80
N VAL A 86 -5.05 0.91 4.74
CA VAL A 86 -4.04 1.96 4.55
C VAL A 86 -3.10 1.59 3.41
N GLY A 87 -2.57 0.37 3.41
CA GLY A 87 -1.66 -0.09 2.36
C GLY A 87 -2.28 -0.03 0.97
N LEU A 88 -3.51 -0.53 0.83
CA LEU A 88 -4.22 -0.50 -0.46
C LEU A 88 -4.57 0.92 -0.89
N ALA A 89 -4.99 1.78 0.04
CA ALA A 89 -5.27 3.19 -0.27
C ALA A 89 -4.03 3.90 -0.82
N LEU A 90 -2.87 3.63 -0.22
CA LEU A 90 -1.60 4.21 -0.65
C LEU A 90 -1.08 3.62 -1.97
N ILE A 91 -1.64 2.51 -2.43
CA ILE A 91 -1.35 1.95 -3.76
C ILE A 91 -2.33 2.52 -4.79
N VAL A 92 -3.62 2.52 -4.49
CA VAL A 92 -4.67 2.97 -5.42
C VAL A 92 -4.57 4.47 -5.69
N GLY A 93 -4.36 5.29 -4.66
CA GLY A 93 -4.27 6.74 -4.80
C GLY A 93 -3.25 7.18 -5.84
N PRO A 94 -1.99 6.77 -5.72
CA PRO A 94 -0.96 7.12 -6.70
C PRO A 94 -1.26 6.61 -8.11
N LEU A 95 -1.83 5.40 -8.25
CA LEU A 95 -2.19 4.87 -9.56
C LEU A 95 -3.25 5.72 -10.23
N VAL A 96 -4.26 6.18 -9.48
CA VAL A 96 -5.27 7.10 -9.99
C VAL A 96 -4.64 8.45 -10.33
N THR A 97 -3.73 8.94 -9.51
CA THR A 97 -2.99 10.19 -9.78
C THR A 97 -2.27 10.11 -11.14
N VAL A 98 -1.56 9.02 -11.39
CA VAL A 98 -0.86 8.83 -12.66
C VAL A 98 -1.85 8.76 -13.83
N ALA A 99 -2.93 8.00 -13.68
CA ALA A 99 -3.95 7.87 -14.72
C ALA A 99 -4.61 9.21 -15.05
N VAL A 100 -4.95 10.01 -14.04
CA VAL A 100 -5.56 11.32 -14.25
C VAL A 100 -4.55 12.28 -14.89
N ARG A 101 -3.28 12.21 -14.47
CA ARG A 101 -2.22 13.06 -15.04
C ARG A 101 -2.00 12.83 -16.53
N MET A 102 -2.33 11.65 -17.03
CA MET A 102 -2.23 11.35 -18.47
C MET A 102 -3.21 12.20 -19.32
N VAL A 103 -4.32 12.65 -18.73
CA VAL A 103 -5.36 13.41 -19.44
C VAL A 103 -5.59 14.80 -18.88
N GLU A 104 -5.10 15.09 -17.69
CA GLU A 104 -5.29 16.36 -16.99
C GLU A 104 -3.94 17.00 -16.68
N THR A 105 -3.78 18.26 -17.07
CA THR A 105 -2.51 18.99 -16.86
C THR A 105 -2.47 19.73 -15.54
N GLU A 106 -3.62 19.99 -14.92
CA GLU A 106 -3.67 20.77 -13.69
C GLU A 106 -3.33 19.90 -12.48
N SER A 107 -2.27 20.27 -11.75
CA SER A 107 -1.74 19.50 -10.65
C SER A 107 -2.72 19.34 -9.48
N ILE A 108 -3.51 20.39 -9.18
CA ILE A 108 -4.48 20.35 -8.07
C ILE A 108 -5.55 19.30 -8.35
N LEU A 109 -6.08 19.26 -9.57
CA LEU A 109 -7.10 18.27 -9.95
C LEU A 109 -6.51 16.86 -9.95
N THR A 110 -5.29 16.70 -10.44
CA THR A 110 -4.60 15.41 -10.48
C THR A 110 -4.37 14.85 -9.07
N LEU A 111 -3.81 15.67 -8.18
CA LEU A 111 -3.53 15.25 -6.80
C LEU A 111 -4.82 15.07 -6.00
N GLY A 112 -5.81 15.94 -6.23
CA GLY A 112 -7.12 15.83 -5.59
C GLY A 112 -7.83 14.53 -5.96
N ALA A 113 -7.78 14.12 -7.23
CA ALA A 113 -8.35 12.86 -7.69
C ALA A 113 -7.67 11.65 -7.03
N GLY A 114 -6.34 11.68 -6.95
CA GLY A 114 -5.58 10.64 -6.26
C GLY A 114 -5.90 10.56 -4.77
N GLY A 115 -5.95 11.70 -4.09
CA GLY A 115 -6.30 11.77 -2.68
C GLY A 115 -7.71 11.29 -2.40
N LEU A 116 -8.67 11.69 -3.24
CA LEU A 116 -10.05 11.19 -3.13
C LEU A 116 -10.14 9.69 -3.34
N ALA A 117 -9.45 9.16 -4.34
CA ALA A 117 -9.40 7.73 -4.61
C ALA A 117 -8.81 6.96 -3.41
N ALA A 118 -7.75 7.49 -2.82
CA ALA A 118 -7.16 6.90 -1.62
C ALA A 118 -8.14 6.89 -0.45
N ALA A 119 -8.83 8.00 -0.20
CA ALA A 119 -9.80 8.11 0.87
C ALA A 119 -10.98 7.13 0.69
N VAL A 120 -11.53 7.06 -0.51
CA VAL A 120 -12.61 6.14 -0.84
C VAL A 120 -12.14 4.69 -0.68
N THR A 121 -10.96 4.37 -1.17
CA THR A 121 -10.38 3.03 -1.04
C THR A 121 -10.24 2.66 0.43
N PHE A 122 -9.70 3.56 1.26
CA PHE A 122 -9.56 3.32 2.69
C PHE A 122 -10.90 3.01 3.35
N VAL A 123 -11.92 3.84 3.10
CA VAL A 123 -13.24 3.67 3.72
C VAL A 123 -13.88 2.35 3.29
N VAL A 124 -13.84 2.02 2.00
CA VAL A 124 -14.44 0.80 1.48
C VAL A 124 -13.69 -0.43 1.97
N VAL A 125 -12.37 -0.41 1.85
CA VAL A 125 -11.53 -1.58 2.14
C VAL A 125 -11.52 -1.89 3.64
N ARG A 126 -11.49 -0.87 4.50
CA ARG A 126 -11.53 -1.11 5.96
C ARG A 126 -12.83 -1.78 6.41
N ALA A 127 -13.91 -1.58 5.65
CA ALA A 127 -15.19 -2.19 5.96
C ALA A 127 -15.24 -3.68 5.55
N VAL A 128 -14.36 -4.08 4.62
CA VAL A 128 -14.37 -5.43 4.04
C VAL A 128 -13.23 -6.29 4.58
N LEU A 129 -12.04 -5.72 4.78
CA LEU A 129 -10.89 -6.48 5.20
C LEU A 129 -10.90 -6.76 6.71
N PRO A 130 -10.40 -7.94 7.12
CA PRO A 130 -10.18 -8.25 8.53
C PRO A 130 -9.18 -7.30 9.19
N GLN A 131 -9.41 -7.05 10.47
CA GLN A 131 -8.59 -6.19 11.30
C GLN A 131 -8.03 -6.96 12.49
#